data_737f85bc3b5c664b2aac24704b3f14c6
#
_entry.id   737f85bc3b5c664b2aac24704b3f14c6
#
_cell.length_a   1.000
_cell.length_b   1.000
_cell.length_c   1.000
_cell.angle_alpha   90.00
_cell.angle_beta   90.00
_cell.angle_gamma   90.00
#
_symmetry.space_group_name_H-M   'P 1'
#
loop_
_entity.id
_entity.type
_entity.pdbx_description
1 polymer ?
#
loop_
_entity_poly.entity_id
_entity_poly.type
_entity_poly.pdbx_seq_one_letter_code
_entity_poly.pdbx_strand_id
1 'polypeptide(L)'
;MATSTETRFSLDGVGRVSLAVAFVAIQGLAFVGAYAVGRPTWYAFFMIGSTAVTAYFLRGDTFVVAAATMGSILMVALGLPLFMFVARQQPSIVVEKALSSDVHRMLYLGVYGPLLAAMVSLTFGVPLAHLFSEGFTGQQLVESLVDLPLVVPHSVAGILILFGFGKGGAFPNVTVLGSMIGMILAMTFVSAPYAVNATREAFGSIDDRLEYASRIHGASRWDTFRRVTAPLAIRGMVTGGVLAWARAVSEFGAVAVVAYSVSFFYPPAGGEVTTQHAPVFVYGTYLQGGLAESGAVAFILLGVSALVFL
;
A
#
# COMPACT_ATOMS: atom_id res chain seq x y z
N MET A 1 4.72 56.14 19.03
CA MET A 1 4.85 54.68 19.18
C MET A 1 3.53 54.04 18.77
N ALA A 2 3.38 53.73 17.49
CA ALA A 2 2.12 53.18 16.96
C ALA A 2 2.27 51.67 16.85
N THR A 3 1.52 50.93 17.68
CA THR A 3 1.41 49.49 17.62
C THR A 3 0.56 49.12 16.42
N SER A 4 1.20 48.60 15.38
CA SER A 4 0.52 47.94 14.27
C SER A 4 -0.10 46.65 14.75
N THR A 5 -1.41 46.64 14.95
CA THR A 5 -2.23 45.45 15.14
C THR A 5 -2.24 44.67 13.82
N GLU A 6 -1.32 43.73 13.66
CA GLU A 6 -1.42 42.67 12.62
C GLU A 6 -2.68 41.85 12.92
N THR A 7 -3.73 42.07 12.14
CA THR A 7 -4.91 41.20 12.08
C THR A 7 -4.49 39.84 11.53
N ARG A 8 -4.05 38.92 12.40
CA ARG A 8 -3.90 37.53 12.06
C ARG A 8 -5.28 36.92 11.79
N PHE A 9 -5.56 36.60 10.55
CA PHE A 9 -6.72 35.79 10.18
C PHE A 9 -6.66 34.44 10.93
N SER A 10 -7.44 34.33 12.01
CA SER A 10 -7.69 33.03 12.64
C SER A 10 -8.80 32.35 11.84
N LEU A 11 -8.42 31.43 10.97
CA LEU A 11 -9.38 30.59 10.27
C LEU A 11 -9.83 29.49 11.22
N ASP A 12 -11.13 29.46 11.54
CA ASP A 12 -11.77 28.34 12.23
C ASP A 12 -11.58 27.04 11.43
N GLY A 13 -11.67 25.86 12.10
CA GLY A 13 -11.41 24.57 11.46
C GLY A 13 -12.14 24.33 10.14
N VAL A 14 -13.38 24.82 10.02
CA VAL A 14 -14.19 24.79 8.78
C VAL A 14 -13.55 25.64 7.67
N GLY A 15 -13.00 26.82 8.01
CA GLY A 15 -12.32 27.68 7.04
C GLY A 15 -11.02 27.06 6.49
N ARG A 16 -10.30 26.28 7.28
CA ARG A 16 -9.09 25.58 6.84
C ARG A 16 -9.40 24.45 5.87
N VAL A 17 -10.47 23.67 6.12
CA VAL A 17 -10.91 22.60 5.21
C VAL A 17 -11.39 23.19 3.89
N SER A 18 -12.19 24.25 3.91
CA SER A 18 -12.68 24.90 2.69
C SER A 18 -11.54 25.50 1.85
N LEU A 19 -10.52 26.08 2.46
CA LEU A 19 -9.32 26.57 1.75
C LEU A 19 -8.52 25.42 1.12
N ALA A 20 -8.33 24.30 1.82
CA ALA A 20 -7.64 23.13 1.27
C ALA A 20 -8.41 22.57 0.07
N VAL A 21 -9.73 22.42 0.19
CA VAL A 21 -10.59 21.97 -0.91
C VAL A 21 -10.53 22.93 -2.10
N ALA A 22 -10.62 24.24 -1.85
CA ALA A 22 -10.50 25.26 -2.90
C ALA A 22 -9.14 25.20 -3.59
N PHE A 23 -8.05 25.05 -2.82
CA PHE A 23 -6.71 24.92 -3.38
C PHE A 23 -6.60 23.68 -4.29
N VAL A 24 -7.07 22.53 -3.84
CA VAL A 24 -7.07 21.28 -4.65
C VAL A 24 -7.92 21.45 -5.90
N ALA A 25 -9.11 22.06 -5.81
CA ALA A 25 -9.97 22.33 -6.96
C ALA A 25 -9.29 23.25 -7.99
N ILE A 26 -8.62 24.32 -7.53
CA ILE A 26 -7.86 25.23 -8.40
C ILE A 26 -6.71 24.48 -9.09
N GLN A 27 -6.00 23.60 -8.38
CA GLN A 27 -4.95 22.77 -8.98
C GLN A 27 -5.50 21.84 -10.07
N GLY A 28 -6.65 21.21 -9.82
CA GLY A 28 -7.33 20.36 -10.82
C GLY A 28 -7.74 21.15 -12.07
N LEU A 29 -8.35 22.33 -11.90
CA LEU A 29 -8.72 23.20 -13.02
C LEU A 29 -7.51 23.71 -13.80
N ALA A 30 -6.42 24.08 -13.11
CA ALA A 30 -5.18 24.50 -13.75
C ALA A 30 -4.56 23.37 -14.58
N PHE A 31 -4.59 22.12 -14.07
CA PHE A 31 -4.13 20.97 -14.84
C PHE A 31 -4.98 20.76 -16.10
N VAL A 32 -6.31 20.74 -15.96
CA VAL A 32 -7.24 20.57 -17.09
C VAL A 32 -7.01 21.68 -18.15
N GLY A 33 -6.86 22.93 -17.71
CA GLY A 33 -6.57 24.05 -18.62
C GLY A 33 -5.23 23.90 -19.34
N ALA A 34 -4.17 23.58 -18.61
CA ALA A 34 -2.83 23.37 -19.19
C ALA A 34 -2.81 22.17 -20.17
N TYR A 35 -3.55 21.10 -19.85
CA TYR A 35 -3.71 19.95 -20.71
C TYR A 35 -4.50 20.26 -21.98
N ALA A 36 -5.61 21.00 -21.88
CA ALA A 36 -6.44 21.40 -23.01
C ALA A 36 -5.69 22.31 -24.01
N VAL A 37 -4.76 23.14 -23.52
CA VAL A 37 -3.88 23.99 -24.34
C VAL A 37 -2.68 23.18 -24.92
N GLY A 38 -2.55 21.90 -24.59
CA GLY A 38 -1.43 21.03 -25.05
C GLY A 38 -0.09 21.32 -24.35
N ARG A 39 -0.11 22.00 -23.21
CA ARG A 39 1.11 22.39 -22.46
C ARG A 39 1.03 21.96 -20.98
N PRO A 40 0.95 20.67 -20.68
CA PRO A 40 0.80 20.17 -19.29
C PRO A 40 1.96 20.58 -18.38
N THR A 41 3.15 20.88 -18.93
CA THR A 41 4.30 21.37 -18.15
C THR A 41 4.01 22.71 -17.47
N TRP A 42 3.11 23.53 -18.01
CA TRP A 42 2.72 24.81 -17.37
C TRP A 42 2.04 24.59 -16.02
N TYR A 43 1.35 23.47 -15.86
CA TYR A 43 0.78 23.10 -14.56
C TYR A 43 1.85 22.95 -13.47
N ALA A 44 3.03 22.39 -13.80
CA ALA A 44 4.12 22.24 -12.83
C ALA A 44 4.57 23.61 -12.30
N PHE A 45 4.79 24.58 -13.19
CA PHE A 45 5.16 25.94 -12.80
C PHE A 45 4.05 26.64 -12.02
N PHE A 46 2.80 26.45 -12.42
CA PHE A 46 1.65 27.00 -11.71
C PHE A 46 1.53 26.44 -10.30
N MET A 47 1.67 25.13 -10.12
CA MET A 47 1.57 24.48 -8.80
C MET A 47 2.68 24.97 -7.86
N ILE A 48 3.91 25.02 -8.33
CA ILE A 48 5.05 25.50 -7.53
C ILE A 48 4.86 26.97 -7.15
N GLY A 49 4.53 27.83 -8.10
CA GLY A 49 4.34 29.26 -7.88
C GLY A 49 3.15 29.57 -6.97
N SER A 50 1.99 28.94 -7.20
CA SER A 50 0.80 29.13 -6.37
C SER A 50 1.00 28.65 -4.94
N THR A 51 1.74 27.57 -4.73
CA THR A 51 2.08 27.07 -3.39
C THR A 51 3.00 28.03 -2.66
N ALA A 52 4.03 28.55 -3.31
CA ALA A 52 4.94 29.54 -2.73
C ALA A 52 4.19 30.82 -2.32
N VAL A 53 3.33 31.34 -3.22
CA VAL A 53 2.50 32.55 -2.97
C VAL A 53 1.54 32.29 -1.80
N THR A 54 0.85 31.17 -1.79
CA THR A 54 -0.09 30.82 -0.71
C THR A 54 0.63 30.70 0.63
N ALA A 55 1.80 30.03 0.68
CA ALA A 55 2.59 29.92 1.89
C ALA A 55 3.06 31.28 2.41
N TYR A 56 3.48 32.18 1.52
CA TYR A 56 3.86 33.55 1.87
C TYR A 56 2.71 34.34 2.53
N PHE A 57 1.53 34.30 1.94
CA PHE A 57 0.37 35.04 2.48
C PHE A 57 -0.19 34.43 3.78
N LEU A 58 -0.09 33.10 3.96
CA LEU A 58 -0.62 32.45 5.16
C LEU A 58 0.31 32.57 6.38
N ARG A 59 1.63 32.55 6.19
CA ARG A 59 2.59 32.48 7.29
C ARG A 59 3.63 33.58 7.31
N GLY A 60 3.98 34.18 6.16
CA GLY A 60 4.99 35.24 6.05
C GLY A 60 6.42 34.83 6.42
N ASP A 61 6.66 33.56 6.69
CA ASP A 61 7.94 33.02 7.10
C ASP A 61 8.68 32.42 5.90
N THR A 62 9.89 32.86 5.67
CA THR A 62 10.74 32.41 4.55
C THR A 62 11.06 30.93 4.60
N PHE A 63 11.21 30.34 5.81
CA PHE A 63 11.43 28.89 5.97
C PHE A 63 10.19 28.11 5.52
N VAL A 64 8.98 28.54 5.92
CA VAL A 64 7.72 27.90 5.51
C VAL A 64 7.51 28.00 4.01
N VAL A 65 7.80 29.15 3.39
CA VAL A 65 7.73 29.34 1.94
C VAL A 65 8.71 28.39 1.22
N ALA A 66 9.96 28.30 1.68
CA ALA A 66 10.94 27.40 1.10
C ALA A 66 10.51 25.92 1.23
N ALA A 67 10.09 25.49 2.41
CA ALA A 67 9.63 24.13 2.66
C ALA A 67 8.40 23.77 1.81
N ALA A 68 7.40 24.65 1.71
CA ALA A 68 6.22 24.46 0.89
C ALA A 68 6.55 24.37 -0.61
N THR A 69 7.47 25.23 -1.07
CA THR A 69 7.93 25.21 -2.46
C THR A 69 8.66 23.90 -2.79
N MET A 70 9.58 23.47 -1.94
CA MET A 70 10.27 22.17 -2.11
C MET A 70 9.28 20.99 -2.06
N GLY A 71 8.33 21.02 -1.12
CA GLY A 71 7.27 20.00 -1.04
C GLY A 71 6.39 19.96 -2.30
N SER A 72 6.09 21.13 -2.90
CA SER A 72 5.31 21.18 -4.13
C SER A 72 6.03 20.61 -5.35
N ILE A 73 7.35 20.68 -5.40
CA ILE A 73 8.15 20.00 -6.44
C ILE A 73 7.94 18.48 -6.35
N LEU A 74 8.01 17.92 -5.14
CA LEU A 74 7.72 16.50 -4.93
C LEU A 74 6.28 16.16 -5.31
N MET A 75 5.31 17.01 -4.95
CA MET A 75 3.91 16.79 -5.31
C MET A 75 3.69 16.84 -6.83
N VAL A 76 4.38 17.70 -7.55
CA VAL A 76 4.37 17.71 -9.03
C VAL A 76 4.98 16.43 -9.58
N ALA A 77 6.12 16.00 -9.05
CA ALA A 77 6.80 14.78 -9.51
C ALA A 77 5.93 13.52 -9.34
N LEU A 78 5.12 13.46 -8.27
CA LEU A 78 4.20 12.35 -8.01
C LEU A 78 2.84 12.52 -8.71
N GLY A 79 2.27 13.71 -8.69
CA GLY A 79 0.91 13.98 -9.16
C GLY A 79 0.81 14.14 -10.68
N LEU A 80 1.79 14.80 -11.32
CA LEU A 80 1.73 15.03 -12.76
C LEU A 80 1.68 13.74 -13.59
N PRO A 81 2.51 12.70 -13.33
CA PRO A 81 2.38 11.42 -14.01
C PRO A 81 0.99 10.78 -13.82
N LEU A 82 0.43 10.84 -12.61
CA LEU A 82 -0.89 10.32 -12.30
C LEU A 82 -1.99 11.06 -13.08
N PHE A 83 -1.98 12.40 -13.09
CA PHE A 83 -2.93 13.19 -13.84
C PHE A 83 -2.82 12.95 -15.36
N MET A 84 -1.60 12.87 -15.89
CA MET A 84 -1.35 12.55 -17.30
C MET A 84 -1.83 11.13 -17.65
N PHE A 85 -1.63 10.17 -16.75
CA PHE A 85 -2.13 8.82 -16.89
C PHE A 85 -3.65 8.79 -17.01
N VAL A 86 -4.37 9.44 -16.09
CA VAL A 86 -5.85 9.52 -16.11
C VAL A 86 -6.35 10.25 -17.35
N ALA A 87 -5.74 11.39 -17.71
CA ALA A 87 -6.17 12.23 -18.84
C ALA A 87 -5.98 11.57 -20.22
N ARG A 88 -5.07 10.59 -20.31
CA ARG A 88 -4.78 9.87 -21.56
C ARG A 88 -5.57 8.59 -21.74
N GLN A 89 -6.43 8.22 -20.78
CA GLN A 89 -7.26 7.03 -20.93
C GLN A 89 -8.30 7.22 -22.03
N GLN A 90 -8.50 6.17 -22.81
CA GLN A 90 -9.54 6.11 -23.84
C GLN A 90 -10.79 5.43 -23.25
N PRO A 91 -11.91 6.15 -23.08
CA PRO A 91 -13.09 5.60 -22.42
C PRO A 91 -13.63 4.31 -23.07
N SER A 92 -13.56 4.19 -24.40
CA SER A 92 -13.98 3.01 -25.13
C SER A 92 -13.19 1.76 -24.74
N ILE A 93 -11.85 1.88 -24.65
CA ILE A 93 -10.97 0.77 -24.26
C ILE A 93 -11.16 0.44 -22.77
N VAL A 94 -11.31 1.46 -21.91
CA VAL A 94 -11.57 1.25 -20.49
C VAL A 94 -12.88 0.46 -20.29
N VAL A 95 -13.95 0.83 -20.96
CA VAL A 95 -15.23 0.11 -20.87
C VAL A 95 -15.12 -1.31 -21.41
N GLU A 96 -14.47 -1.51 -22.57
CA GLU A 96 -14.23 -2.84 -23.13
C GLU A 96 -13.48 -3.74 -22.14
N LYS A 97 -12.37 -3.25 -21.57
CA LYS A 97 -11.57 -4.01 -20.59
C LYS A 97 -12.33 -4.22 -19.27
N ALA A 98 -13.11 -3.23 -18.82
CA ALA A 98 -13.93 -3.36 -17.61
C ALA A 98 -15.03 -4.44 -17.73
N LEU A 99 -15.51 -4.70 -18.92
CA LEU A 99 -16.49 -5.75 -19.21
C LEU A 99 -15.85 -7.12 -19.51
N SER A 100 -14.53 -7.17 -19.65
CA SER A 100 -13.80 -8.40 -19.96
C SER A 100 -13.78 -9.38 -18.80
N SER A 101 -14.09 -10.66 -19.09
CA SER A 101 -14.05 -11.73 -18.08
C SER A 101 -12.64 -11.94 -17.50
N ASP A 102 -11.61 -11.70 -18.31
CA ASP A 102 -10.21 -11.87 -17.89
C ASP A 102 -9.81 -10.80 -16.86
N VAL A 103 -10.27 -9.55 -17.06
CA VAL A 103 -10.06 -8.48 -16.08
C VAL A 103 -10.83 -8.76 -14.78
N HIS A 104 -12.06 -9.30 -14.85
CA HIS A 104 -12.79 -9.68 -13.64
C HIS A 104 -12.08 -10.79 -12.85
N ARG A 105 -11.57 -11.81 -13.53
CA ARG A 105 -10.78 -12.88 -12.89
C ARG A 105 -9.50 -12.34 -12.27
N MET A 106 -8.79 -11.46 -12.98
CA MET A 106 -7.60 -10.78 -12.49
C MET A 106 -7.89 -9.93 -11.25
N LEU A 107 -8.96 -9.14 -11.25
CA LEU A 107 -9.35 -8.31 -10.10
C LEU A 107 -9.70 -9.19 -8.90
N TYR A 108 -10.44 -10.27 -9.10
CA TYR A 108 -10.78 -11.20 -8.02
C TYR A 108 -9.51 -11.81 -7.40
N LEU A 109 -8.61 -12.34 -8.23
CA LEU A 109 -7.33 -12.89 -7.77
C LEU A 109 -6.47 -11.81 -7.12
N GLY A 110 -6.48 -10.60 -7.68
CA GLY A 110 -5.72 -9.43 -7.20
C GLY A 110 -6.13 -8.92 -5.81
N VAL A 111 -7.35 -9.22 -5.38
CA VAL A 111 -7.85 -8.92 -4.02
C VAL A 111 -7.70 -10.14 -3.11
N TYR A 112 -8.17 -11.30 -3.57
CA TYR A 112 -8.25 -12.53 -2.79
C TYR A 112 -6.87 -13.09 -2.40
N GLY A 113 -5.94 -13.20 -3.37
CA GLY A 113 -4.61 -13.74 -3.12
C GLY A 113 -3.81 -12.93 -2.09
N PRO A 114 -3.68 -11.60 -2.28
CA PRO A 114 -3.04 -10.73 -1.29
C PRO A 114 -3.71 -10.75 0.08
N LEU A 115 -5.05 -10.86 0.14
CA LEU A 115 -5.78 -10.97 1.41
C LEU A 115 -5.36 -12.23 2.18
N LEU A 116 -5.26 -13.37 1.49
CA LEU A 116 -4.77 -14.60 2.10
C LEU A 116 -3.32 -14.45 2.60
N ALA A 117 -2.44 -13.82 1.82
CA ALA A 117 -1.08 -13.55 2.24
C ALA A 117 -1.01 -12.64 3.49
N ALA A 118 -1.85 -11.60 3.55
CA ALA A 118 -1.95 -10.73 4.72
C ALA A 118 -2.48 -11.48 5.95
N MET A 119 -3.46 -12.37 5.78
CA MET A 119 -3.97 -13.22 6.87
C MET A 119 -2.88 -14.17 7.39
N VAL A 120 -2.09 -14.78 6.51
CA VAL A 120 -0.94 -15.61 6.89
C VAL A 120 0.09 -14.78 7.63
N SER A 121 0.41 -13.57 7.11
CA SER A 121 1.35 -12.64 7.75
C SER A 121 0.90 -12.24 9.16
N LEU A 122 -0.39 -11.98 9.37
CA LEU A 122 -0.93 -11.67 10.70
C LEU A 122 -0.95 -12.89 11.62
N THR A 123 -1.38 -14.05 11.12
CA THR A 123 -1.50 -15.27 11.93
C THR A 123 -0.17 -15.65 12.56
N PHE A 124 0.92 -15.56 11.81
CA PHE A 124 2.26 -15.87 12.32
C PHE A 124 3.01 -14.63 12.81
N GLY A 125 2.72 -13.47 12.27
CA GLY A 125 3.38 -12.22 12.64
C GLY A 125 2.94 -11.66 13.99
N VAL A 126 1.66 -11.78 14.36
CA VAL A 126 1.16 -11.26 15.64
C VAL A 126 1.82 -11.94 16.85
N PRO A 127 1.92 -13.28 16.94
CA PRO A 127 2.67 -13.93 18.02
C PRO A 127 4.15 -13.52 18.05
N LEU A 128 4.78 -13.41 16.89
CA LEU A 128 6.18 -13.00 16.81
C LEU A 128 6.37 -11.55 17.26
N ALA A 129 5.49 -10.65 16.84
CA ALA A 129 5.49 -9.24 17.27
C ALA A 129 5.30 -9.10 18.79
N HIS A 130 4.46 -9.93 19.39
CA HIS A 130 4.29 -9.98 20.86
C HIS A 130 5.57 -10.46 21.55
N LEU A 131 6.26 -11.47 21.03
CA LEU A 131 7.57 -11.88 21.56
C LEU A 131 8.61 -10.77 21.46
N PHE A 132 8.61 -9.99 20.39
CA PHE A 132 9.49 -8.84 20.24
C PHE A 132 9.20 -7.73 21.26
N SER A 133 7.96 -7.53 21.66
CA SER A 133 7.60 -6.54 22.68
C SER A 133 8.02 -6.99 24.10
N GLU A 134 8.02 -8.30 24.40
CA GLU A 134 8.50 -8.83 25.69
C GLU A 134 10.04 -8.85 25.78
N GLY A 135 10.73 -8.90 24.67
CA GLY A 135 12.20 -9.01 24.60
C GLY A 135 12.74 -10.43 24.88
N PHE A 136 13.73 -10.85 24.13
CA PHE A 136 14.42 -12.12 24.36
C PHE A 136 15.88 -12.09 23.84
N THR A 137 16.68 -13.03 24.33
CA THR A 137 18.09 -13.16 23.89
C THR A 137 18.16 -13.53 22.40
N GLY A 138 18.88 -12.75 21.59
CA GLY A 138 19.01 -12.97 20.15
C GLY A 138 17.89 -12.29 19.30
N GLN A 139 17.04 -11.50 19.92
CA GLN A 139 15.95 -10.77 19.24
C GLN A 139 16.40 -10.02 17.99
N GLN A 140 17.53 -9.29 18.07
CA GLN A 140 18.07 -8.51 16.94
C GLN A 140 18.35 -9.36 15.69
N LEU A 141 18.80 -10.60 15.88
CA LEU A 141 19.02 -11.52 14.75
C LEU A 141 17.68 -11.90 14.10
N VAL A 142 16.66 -12.21 14.91
CA VAL A 142 15.33 -12.60 14.41
C VAL A 142 14.64 -11.40 13.74
N GLU A 143 14.76 -10.20 14.31
CA GLU A 143 14.27 -8.95 13.69
C GLU A 143 14.94 -8.73 12.31
N SER A 144 16.28 -8.89 12.23
CA SER A 144 16.99 -8.76 10.95
C SER A 144 16.52 -9.78 9.91
N LEU A 145 16.17 -11.00 10.33
CA LEU A 145 15.61 -12.01 9.42
C LEU A 145 14.19 -11.65 8.96
N VAL A 146 13.36 -11.10 9.85
CA VAL A 146 12.02 -10.62 9.51
C VAL A 146 12.10 -9.45 8.52
N ASP A 147 13.07 -8.55 8.69
CA ASP A 147 13.23 -7.36 7.85
C ASP A 147 14.03 -7.62 6.57
N LEU A 148 14.65 -8.79 6.42
CA LEU A 148 15.39 -9.17 5.22
C LEU A 148 14.61 -8.97 3.91
N PRO A 149 13.31 -9.31 3.83
CA PRO A 149 12.52 -9.07 2.62
C PRO A 149 12.40 -7.61 2.17
N LEU A 150 12.63 -6.64 3.07
CA LEU A 150 12.58 -5.22 2.74
C LEU A 150 13.76 -4.77 1.87
N VAL A 151 14.88 -5.48 1.93
CA VAL A 151 16.12 -5.15 1.20
C VAL A 151 16.40 -6.10 0.03
N VAL A 152 15.77 -7.29 0.03
CA VAL A 152 15.95 -8.28 -1.04
C VAL A 152 15.21 -7.82 -2.31
N PRO A 153 15.86 -7.80 -3.49
CA PRO A 153 15.16 -7.56 -4.75
C PRO A 153 14.03 -8.56 -4.95
N HIS A 154 12.84 -8.10 -5.32
CA HIS A 154 11.62 -8.93 -5.33
C HIS A 154 11.71 -10.15 -6.25
N SER A 155 12.38 -10.05 -7.40
CA SER A 155 12.65 -11.22 -8.26
C SER A 155 13.53 -12.26 -7.59
N VAL A 156 14.51 -11.81 -6.77
CA VAL A 156 15.36 -12.70 -5.97
C VAL A 156 14.53 -13.38 -4.88
N ALA A 157 13.59 -12.66 -4.26
CA ALA A 157 12.66 -13.25 -3.29
C ALA A 157 11.87 -14.43 -3.90
N GLY A 158 11.38 -14.29 -5.14
CA GLY A 158 10.74 -15.39 -5.87
C GLY A 158 11.66 -16.61 -6.03
N ILE A 159 12.91 -16.38 -6.38
CA ILE A 159 13.91 -17.46 -6.51
C ILE A 159 14.17 -18.13 -5.16
N LEU A 160 14.31 -17.36 -4.07
CA LEU A 160 14.47 -17.91 -2.72
C LEU A 160 13.30 -18.83 -2.32
N ILE A 161 12.07 -18.43 -2.63
CA ILE A 161 10.88 -19.26 -2.38
C ILE A 161 10.94 -20.57 -3.18
N LEU A 162 11.35 -20.52 -4.44
CA LEU A 162 11.50 -21.74 -5.26
C LEU A 162 12.62 -22.67 -4.72
N PHE A 163 13.75 -22.13 -4.29
CA PHE A 163 14.81 -22.93 -3.68
C PHE A 163 14.41 -23.50 -2.32
N GLY A 164 13.69 -22.73 -1.49
CA GLY A 164 13.27 -23.16 -0.15
C GLY A 164 12.10 -24.17 -0.18
N PHE A 165 11.10 -23.93 -1.03
CA PHE A 165 9.83 -24.66 -1.01
C PHE A 165 9.48 -25.35 -2.34
N GLY A 166 10.24 -25.15 -3.42
CA GLY A 166 10.02 -25.80 -4.71
C GLY A 166 10.52 -27.24 -4.75
N LYS A 167 10.52 -27.84 -5.97
CA LYS A 167 11.07 -29.19 -6.21
C LYS A 167 12.52 -29.26 -5.74
N GLY A 168 12.81 -30.17 -4.80
CA GLY A 168 14.14 -30.31 -4.19
C GLY A 168 14.38 -29.43 -2.97
N GLY A 169 13.41 -28.56 -2.57
CA GLY A 169 13.42 -27.82 -1.33
C GLY A 169 12.90 -28.61 -0.13
N ALA A 170 12.56 -27.91 0.95
CA ALA A 170 12.12 -28.52 2.22
C ALA A 170 10.80 -29.33 2.11
N PHE A 171 9.95 -29.03 1.12
CA PHE A 171 8.64 -29.67 0.94
C PHE A 171 8.46 -30.22 -0.49
N PRO A 172 9.16 -31.29 -0.86
CA PRO A 172 9.24 -31.76 -2.25
C PRO A 172 7.89 -32.23 -2.84
N ASN A 173 6.91 -32.53 -1.99
CA ASN A 173 5.56 -32.95 -2.39
C ASN A 173 4.58 -31.78 -2.59
N VAL A 174 4.99 -30.56 -2.30
CA VAL A 174 4.17 -29.36 -2.48
C VAL A 174 4.52 -28.71 -3.81
N THR A 175 3.53 -28.56 -4.68
CA THR A 175 3.71 -27.84 -5.95
C THR A 175 3.64 -26.34 -5.66
N VAL A 176 4.79 -25.67 -5.67
CA VAL A 176 4.92 -24.23 -5.41
C VAL A 176 4.90 -23.44 -6.72
N LEU A 177 5.66 -23.90 -7.72
CA LEU A 177 5.73 -23.20 -9.02
C LEU A 177 4.37 -23.23 -9.74
N GLY A 178 3.87 -22.05 -10.14
CA GLY A 178 2.60 -21.90 -10.85
C GLY A 178 1.35 -22.14 -10.00
N SER A 179 1.48 -22.22 -8.69
CA SER A 179 0.37 -22.53 -7.79
C SER A 179 -0.07 -21.35 -6.92
N MET A 180 -1.30 -21.42 -6.42
CA MET A 180 -1.84 -20.46 -5.45
C MET A 180 -1.01 -20.43 -4.16
N ILE A 181 -0.52 -21.60 -3.72
CA ILE A 181 0.35 -21.71 -2.53
C ILE A 181 1.65 -20.94 -2.77
N GLY A 182 2.28 -21.12 -3.93
CA GLY A 182 3.49 -20.39 -4.29
C GLY A 182 3.29 -18.89 -4.34
N MET A 183 2.16 -18.44 -4.90
CA MET A 183 1.80 -17.02 -4.93
C MET A 183 1.63 -16.45 -3.52
N ILE A 184 0.89 -17.15 -2.65
CA ILE A 184 0.68 -16.73 -1.25
C ILE A 184 2.01 -16.69 -0.49
N LEU A 185 2.88 -17.70 -0.64
CA LEU A 185 4.20 -17.71 0.00
C LEU A 185 5.07 -16.53 -0.45
N ALA A 186 5.11 -16.26 -1.76
CA ALA A 186 5.86 -15.13 -2.31
C ALA A 186 5.34 -13.79 -1.78
N MET A 187 4.03 -13.60 -1.75
CA MET A 187 3.39 -12.40 -1.21
C MET A 187 3.61 -12.26 0.30
N THR A 188 3.46 -13.37 1.06
CA THR A 188 3.70 -13.39 2.51
C THR A 188 5.14 -13.01 2.82
N PHE A 189 6.12 -13.56 2.10
CA PHE A 189 7.53 -13.23 2.29
C PHE A 189 7.78 -11.72 2.24
N VAL A 190 7.24 -11.03 1.24
CA VAL A 190 7.48 -9.58 1.06
C VAL A 190 6.57 -8.70 1.92
N SER A 191 5.45 -9.22 2.42
CA SER A 191 4.46 -8.43 3.19
C SER A 191 4.52 -8.65 4.70
N ALA A 192 5.06 -9.77 5.17
CA ALA A 192 5.14 -10.11 6.59
C ALA A 192 5.86 -9.03 7.45
N PRO A 193 6.96 -8.41 7.02
CA PRO A 193 7.60 -7.35 7.79
C PRO A 193 6.65 -6.21 8.16
N TYR A 194 5.74 -5.84 7.27
CA TYR A 194 4.77 -4.76 7.51
C TYR A 194 3.77 -5.13 8.60
N ALA A 195 3.26 -6.37 8.57
CA ALA A 195 2.37 -6.88 9.62
C ALA A 195 3.06 -6.97 10.97
N VAL A 196 4.28 -7.53 11.00
CA VAL A 196 5.05 -7.72 12.24
C VAL A 196 5.44 -6.39 12.86
N ASN A 197 6.02 -5.46 12.08
CA ASN A 197 6.53 -4.20 12.61
C ASN A 197 5.42 -3.29 13.12
N ALA A 198 4.31 -3.12 12.38
CA ALA A 198 3.17 -2.33 12.84
C ALA A 198 2.51 -2.93 14.10
N THR A 199 2.43 -4.26 14.18
CA THR A 199 1.89 -4.95 15.35
C THR A 199 2.83 -4.83 16.55
N ARG A 200 4.15 -4.93 16.34
CA ARG A 200 5.16 -4.72 17.39
C ARG A 200 5.10 -3.32 17.99
N GLU A 201 4.99 -2.29 17.14
CA GLU A 201 4.83 -0.91 17.61
C GLU A 201 3.56 -0.75 18.45
N ALA A 202 2.47 -1.40 18.05
CA ALA A 202 1.22 -1.35 18.81
C ALA A 202 1.36 -2.03 20.18
N PHE A 203 2.01 -3.19 20.25
CA PHE A 203 2.28 -3.84 21.55
C PHE A 203 3.23 -2.99 22.41
N GLY A 204 4.30 -2.46 21.83
CA GLY A 204 5.26 -1.61 22.57
C GLY A 204 4.71 -0.26 23.05
N SER A 205 3.54 0.16 22.55
CA SER A 205 2.84 1.36 23.02
C SER A 205 1.94 1.13 24.25
N ILE A 206 1.75 -0.12 24.65
CA ILE A 206 0.93 -0.48 25.83
C ILE A 206 1.76 -0.30 27.11
N ASP A 207 1.16 0.33 28.12
CA ASP A 207 1.80 0.47 29.44
C ASP A 207 1.93 -0.91 30.11
N ASP A 208 3.15 -1.33 30.41
CA ASP A 208 3.48 -2.61 31.06
C ASP A 208 2.74 -2.81 32.40
N ARG A 209 2.34 -1.70 33.04
CA ARG A 209 1.55 -1.75 34.29
C ARG A 209 0.20 -2.44 34.11
N LEU A 210 -0.39 -2.38 32.94
CA LEU A 210 -1.68 -3.04 32.64
C LEU A 210 -1.52 -4.56 32.63
N GLU A 211 -0.45 -5.05 32.05
CA GLU A 211 -0.13 -6.48 32.06
C GLU A 211 0.23 -6.97 33.48
N TYR A 212 1.04 -6.17 34.18
CA TYR A 212 1.42 -6.47 35.55
C TYR A 212 0.19 -6.52 36.46
N ALA A 213 -0.72 -5.54 36.38
CA ALA A 213 -1.96 -5.52 37.13
C ALA A 213 -2.83 -6.76 36.85
N SER A 214 -2.96 -7.17 35.58
CA SER A 214 -3.69 -8.38 35.23
C SER A 214 -3.09 -9.62 35.88
N ARG A 215 -1.77 -9.76 35.89
CA ARG A 215 -1.06 -10.90 36.52
C ARG A 215 -1.20 -10.93 38.06
N ILE A 216 -1.19 -9.78 38.72
CA ILE A 216 -1.45 -9.69 40.20
C ILE A 216 -2.85 -10.22 40.53
N HIS A 217 -3.83 -9.98 39.65
CA HIS A 217 -5.19 -10.51 39.84
C HIS A 217 -5.35 -11.98 39.43
N GLY A 218 -4.24 -12.70 39.19
CA GLY A 218 -4.22 -14.15 38.94
C GLY A 218 -4.42 -14.56 37.49
N ALA A 219 -4.37 -13.61 36.54
CA ALA A 219 -4.46 -13.94 35.12
C ALA A 219 -3.18 -14.67 34.65
N SER A 220 -3.35 -15.74 33.87
CA SER A 220 -2.25 -16.38 33.16
C SER A 220 -1.66 -15.45 32.08
N ARG A 221 -0.47 -15.79 31.53
CA ARG A 221 0.09 -15.04 30.38
C ARG A 221 -0.87 -15.03 29.20
N TRP A 222 -1.53 -16.14 28.92
CA TRP A 222 -2.52 -16.24 27.85
C TRP A 222 -3.77 -15.41 28.12
N ASP A 223 -4.27 -15.39 29.36
CA ASP A 223 -5.41 -14.55 29.74
C ASP A 223 -5.08 -13.06 29.64
N THR A 224 -3.88 -12.66 30.08
CA THR A 224 -3.38 -11.28 29.93
C THR A 224 -3.32 -10.90 28.46
N PHE A 225 -2.66 -11.72 27.63
CA PHE A 225 -2.59 -11.48 26.18
C PHE A 225 -3.99 -11.32 25.56
N ARG A 226 -4.87 -12.31 25.78
CA ARG A 226 -6.18 -12.34 25.13
C ARG A 226 -7.14 -11.24 25.60
N ARG A 227 -7.08 -10.87 26.89
CA ARG A 227 -8.07 -9.96 27.52
C ARG A 227 -7.58 -8.54 27.70
N VAL A 228 -6.27 -8.31 27.66
CA VAL A 228 -5.66 -6.99 27.90
C VAL A 228 -4.83 -6.57 26.67
N THR A 229 -3.74 -7.28 26.39
CA THR A 229 -2.73 -6.87 25.41
C THR A 229 -3.28 -6.86 23.98
N ALA A 230 -3.88 -7.96 23.51
CA ALA A 230 -4.39 -8.06 22.14
C ALA A 230 -5.57 -7.10 21.87
N PRO A 231 -6.56 -6.91 22.75
CA PRO A 231 -7.61 -5.91 22.55
C PRO A 231 -7.09 -4.47 22.48
N LEU A 232 -6.07 -4.13 23.27
CA LEU A 232 -5.46 -2.80 23.23
C LEU A 232 -4.66 -2.57 21.95
N ALA A 233 -3.99 -3.59 21.43
CA ALA A 233 -3.20 -3.54 20.21
C ALA A 233 -4.04 -3.73 18.93
N ILE A 234 -5.34 -4.03 18.99
CA ILE A 234 -6.16 -4.45 17.84
C ILE A 234 -6.09 -3.47 16.66
N ARG A 235 -6.07 -2.17 16.94
CA ARG A 235 -5.96 -1.15 15.90
C ARG A 235 -4.64 -1.24 15.13
N GLY A 236 -3.53 -1.46 15.83
CA GLY A 236 -2.22 -1.64 15.21
C GLY A 236 -2.12 -2.97 14.45
N MET A 237 -2.71 -4.04 14.98
CA MET A 237 -2.79 -5.34 14.28
C MET A 237 -3.57 -5.20 12.97
N VAL A 238 -4.73 -4.50 12.99
CA VAL A 238 -5.50 -4.22 11.77
C VAL A 238 -4.70 -3.36 10.79
N THR A 239 -4.05 -2.30 11.29
CA THR A 239 -3.16 -1.47 10.45
C THR A 239 -2.05 -2.29 9.82
N GLY A 240 -1.39 -3.17 10.59
CA GLY A 240 -0.37 -4.10 10.08
C GLY A 240 -0.90 -5.02 8.98
N GLY A 241 -2.13 -5.54 9.16
CA GLY A 241 -2.81 -6.37 8.16
C GLY A 241 -3.13 -5.61 6.88
N VAL A 242 -3.64 -4.38 7.00
CA VAL A 242 -3.92 -3.51 5.83
C VAL A 242 -2.63 -3.17 5.09
N LEU A 243 -1.55 -2.83 5.79
CA LEU A 243 -0.26 -2.55 5.18
C LEU A 243 0.33 -3.79 4.48
N ALA A 244 0.24 -4.96 5.10
CA ALA A 244 0.67 -6.21 4.49
C ALA A 244 -0.17 -6.55 3.25
N TRP A 245 -1.48 -6.34 3.30
CA TRP A 245 -2.36 -6.54 2.15
C TRP A 245 -2.03 -5.57 1.01
N ALA A 246 -1.91 -4.28 1.28
CA ALA A 246 -1.51 -3.27 0.28
C ALA A 246 -0.16 -3.62 -0.38
N ARG A 247 0.80 -4.08 0.44
CA ARG A 247 2.11 -4.52 -0.04
C ARG A 247 2.00 -5.76 -0.92
N ALA A 248 1.19 -6.72 -0.55
CA ALA A 248 0.95 -7.93 -1.34
C ALA A 248 0.20 -7.65 -2.65
N VAL A 249 -0.79 -6.73 -2.65
CA VAL A 249 -1.50 -6.29 -3.88
C VAL A 249 -0.52 -5.72 -4.92
N SER A 250 0.48 -4.97 -4.48
CA SER A 250 1.47 -4.34 -5.36
C SER A 250 2.62 -5.26 -5.77
N GLU A 251 2.65 -6.53 -5.30
CA GLU A 251 3.77 -7.42 -5.57
C GLU A 251 3.76 -7.91 -7.01
N PHE A 252 4.88 -7.66 -7.70
CA PHE A 252 5.11 -8.09 -9.07
C PHE A 252 6.25 -9.12 -9.17
N GLY A 253 7.44 -8.76 -8.68
CA GLY A 253 8.68 -9.46 -8.99
C GLY A 253 8.73 -10.89 -8.49
N ALA A 254 8.38 -11.13 -7.22
CA ALA A 254 8.38 -12.47 -6.64
C ALA A 254 7.27 -13.32 -7.26
N VAL A 255 6.08 -12.75 -7.46
CA VAL A 255 4.94 -13.47 -8.05
C VAL A 255 5.20 -13.81 -9.51
N ALA A 256 5.80 -12.92 -10.31
CA ALA A 256 6.13 -13.20 -11.70
C ALA A 256 7.09 -14.39 -11.86
N VAL A 257 7.98 -14.59 -10.89
CA VAL A 257 8.94 -15.72 -10.87
C VAL A 257 8.29 -17.02 -10.40
N VAL A 258 7.51 -16.95 -9.31
CA VAL A 258 6.96 -18.16 -8.65
C VAL A 258 5.65 -18.62 -9.28
N ALA A 259 4.78 -17.67 -9.66
CA ALA A 259 3.40 -17.92 -10.03
C ALA A 259 2.93 -16.95 -11.11
N TYR A 260 3.60 -16.97 -12.27
CA TYR A 260 3.27 -16.09 -13.40
C TYR A 260 1.80 -16.20 -13.79
N SER A 261 1.25 -17.40 -13.78
CA SER A 261 -0.18 -17.65 -13.91
C SER A 261 -0.61 -18.73 -12.90
N VAL A 262 -1.81 -18.60 -12.37
CA VAL A 262 -2.32 -19.39 -11.26
C VAL A 262 -3.71 -19.88 -11.58
N SER A 263 -3.96 -21.18 -11.32
CA SER A 263 -5.29 -21.77 -11.32
C SER A 263 -5.91 -21.68 -9.92
N PHE A 264 -7.15 -21.24 -9.85
CA PHE A 264 -7.90 -21.10 -8.59
C PHE A 264 -9.39 -21.22 -8.83
N PHE A 265 -10.13 -21.57 -7.77
CA PHE A 265 -11.60 -21.61 -7.84
C PHE A 265 -12.17 -20.21 -7.92
N TYR A 266 -12.94 -19.96 -9.01
CA TYR A 266 -13.61 -18.67 -9.25
C TYR A 266 -15.12 -18.85 -9.12
N PRO A 267 -15.74 -18.39 -8.01
CA PRO A 267 -17.15 -18.64 -7.71
C PRO A 267 -18.13 -18.20 -8.82
N PRO A 268 -17.93 -17.05 -9.49
CA PRO A 268 -18.85 -16.65 -10.57
C PRO A 268 -18.86 -17.59 -11.79
N ALA A 269 -17.78 -18.35 -12.01
CA ALA A 269 -17.73 -19.35 -13.08
C ALA A 269 -18.13 -20.75 -12.58
N GLY A 270 -18.27 -20.96 -11.27
CA GLY A 270 -18.56 -22.25 -10.66
C GLY A 270 -17.46 -23.29 -10.80
N GLY A 271 -16.20 -22.90 -11.13
CA GLY A 271 -15.12 -23.81 -11.40
C GLY A 271 -13.75 -23.16 -11.33
N GLU A 272 -12.71 -23.94 -11.65
CA GLU A 272 -11.34 -23.46 -11.75
C GLU A 272 -11.14 -22.61 -12.99
N VAL A 273 -10.43 -21.50 -12.80
CA VAL A 273 -9.97 -20.60 -13.87
C VAL A 273 -8.50 -20.31 -13.68
N THR A 274 -7.81 -20.02 -14.78
CA THR A 274 -6.41 -19.61 -14.75
C THR A 274 -6.30 -18.15 -15.13
N THR A 275 -5.59 -17.36 -14.32
CA THR A 275 -5.26 -15.97 -14.63
C THR A 275 -3.93 -15.57 -13.97
N GLN A 276 -3.53 -14.32 -14.18
CA GLN A 276 -2.34 -13.71 -13.59
C GLN A 276 -2.74 -12.79 -12.45
N HIS A 277 -1.84 -12.64 -11.47
CA HIS A 277 -1.97 -11.57 -10.47
C HIS A 277 -1.94 -10.19 -11.14
N ALA A 278 -2.66 -9.22 -10.57
CA ALA A 278 -2.95 -7.94 -11.20
C ALA A 278 -1.73 -7.20 -11.80
N PRO A 279 -0.61 -6.97 -11.10
CA PRO A 279 0.57 -6.32 -11.69
C PRO A 279 1.19 -7.13 -12.83
N VAL A 280 1.17 -8.47 -12.73
CA VAL A 280 1.70 -9.38 -13.78
C VAL A 280 0.78 -9.32 -15.00
N PHE A 281 -0.54 -9.29 -14.82
CA PHE A 281 -1.51 -9.16 -15.90
C PHE A 281 -1.37 -7.82 -16.65
N VAL A 282 -1.24 -6.70 -15.91
CA VAL A 282 -0.99 -5.37 -16.52
C VAL A 282 0.27 -5.38 -17.37
N TYR A 283 1.36 -5.98 -16.87
CA TYR A 283 2.62 -6.09 -17.61
C TYR A 283 2.48 -7.00 -18.83
N GLY A 284 1.82 -8.14 -18.68
CA GLY A 284 1.52 -9.06 -19.80
C GLY A 284 0.69 -8.37 -20.90
N THR A 285 -0.33 -7.60 -20.51
CA THR A 285 -1.15 -6.80 -21.44
C THR A 285 -0.29 -5.73 -22.17
N TYR A 286 0.65 -5.10 -21.44
CA TYR A 286 1.58 -4.15 -22.06
C TYR A 286 2.43 -4.79 -23.16
N LEU A 287 2.96 -5.99 -22.92
CA LEU A 287 3.80 -6.68 -23.89
C LEU A 287 3.03 -7.15 -25.14
N GLN A 288 1.73 -7.42 -25.02
CA GLN A 288 0.89 -7.96 -26.10
C GLN A 288 0.09 -6.86 -26.83
N GLY A 289 -0.57 -5.98 -26.07
CA GLY A 289 -1.51 -4.97 -26.58
C GLY A 289 -1.00 -3.53 -26.50
N GLY A 290 0.20 -3.33 -25.95
CA GLY A 290 0.82 -2.02 -25.85
C GLY A 290 0.26 -1.13 -24.73
N LEU A 291 0.61 0.16 -24.80
CA LEU A 291 0.37 1.12 -23.71
C LEU A 291 -1.12 1.46 -23.53
N ALA A 292 -1.93 1.47 -24.60
CA ALA A 292 -3.34 1.84 -24.50
C ALA A 292 -4.16 0.81 -23.74
N GLU A 293 -3.99 -0.49 -24.07
CA GLU A 293 -4.71 -1.57 -23.42
C GLU A 293 -4.26 -1.78 -21.96
N SER A 294 -2.95 -1.83 -21.74
CA SER A 294 -2.40 -1.97 -20.39
C SER A 294 -2.74 -0.76 -19.52
N GLY A 295 -2.77 0.44 -20.10
CA GLY A 295 -3.22 1.64 -19.42
C GLY A 295 -4.67 1.56 -18.95
N ALA A 296 -5.58 1.06 -19.80
CA ALA A 296 -6.98 0.86 -19.43
C ALA A 296 -7.14 -0.14 -18.26
N VAL A 297 -6.42 -1.28 -18.33
CA VAL A 297 -6.43 -2.26 -17.22
C VAL A 297 -5.85 -1.67 -15.94
N ALA A 298 -4.72 -0.96 -16.02
CA ALA A 298 -4.11 -0.30 -14.88
C ALA A 298 -5.01 0.80 -14.29
N PHE A 299 -5.78 1.52 -15.12
CA PHE A 299 -6.74 2.50 -14.67
C PHE A 299 -7.89 1.88 -13.88
N ILE A 300 -8.42 0.75 -14.34
CA ILE A 300 -9.45 -0.02 -13.63
C ILE A 300 -8.89 -0.51 -12.28
N LEU A 301 -7.67 -1.08 -12.29
CA LEU A 301 -7.03 -1.54 -11.07
C LEU A 301 -6.79 -0.40 -10.06
N LEU A 302 -6.35 0.77 -10.53
CA LEU A 302 -6.19 1.97 -9.71
C LEU A 302 -7.52 2.39 -9.06
N GLY A 303 -8.61 2.38 -9.85
CA GLY A 303 -9.95 2.70 -9.36
C GLY A 303 -10.43 1.72 -8.28
N VAL A 304 -10.25 0.42 -8.50
CA VAL A 304 -10.60 -0.61 -7.50
C VAL A 304 -9.73 -0.49 -6.26
N SER A 305 -8.42 -0.27 -6.42
CA SER A 305 -7.51 -0.07 -5.29
C SER A 305 -7.89 1.17 -4.48
N ALA A 306 -8.19 2.28 -5.12
CA ALA A 306 -8.65 3.50 -4.45
C ALA A 306 -9.95 3.25 -3.67
N LEU A 307 -10.92 2.52 -4.25
CA LEU A 307 -12.19 2.19 -3.58
C LEU A 307 -12.01 1.30 -2.35
N VAL A 308 -11.03 0.40 -2.39
CA VAL A 308 -10.77 -0.57 -1.31
C VAL A 308 -9.99 0.06 -0.15
N PHE A 309 -9.12 1.05 -0.43
CA PHE A 309 -8.23 1.66 0.58
C PHE A 309 -8.69 3.04 1.07
N LEU A 310 -9.75 3.63 0.51
CA LEU A 310 -10.40 4.86 0.99
C LEU A 310 -11.54 4.54 1.94
#